data_23ecd230cd03f7ee7550240aac5cd699
#
_entry.id   23ecd230cd03f7ee7550240aac5cd699
#
_cell.length_a   1.000
_cell.length_b   1.000
_cell.length_c   1.000
_cell.angle_alpha   90.00
_cell.angle_beta   90.00
_cell.angle_gamma   90.00
#
_symmetry.space_group_name_H-M   'P 1'
#
loop_
_entity.id
_entity.type
_entity.pdbx_description
1 polymer ?
#
loop_
_entity_poly.entity_id
_entity_poly.type
_entity_poly.pdbx_seq_one_letter_code
_entity_poly.pdbx_strand_id
1 'polypeptide(L)'
;DLHNKVKEKVYIYKPNTSRLANSERYIVCINYKNTIQNRNEFCKVIPNILSMSYNLKSILKMDIPLYFYQRIEEINAILGQQQLEAISSTISLITHKTQKEKLVNLKDNNIQKCITWCNKHNFCYNKIT
;
A
#
# COMPACT_ATOMS: atom_id res chain seq x y z
N ASP A 1 17.78 1.56 34.10
CA ASP A 1 16.40 1.80 33.58
C ASP A 1 16.45 2.00 32.08
N LEU A 2 16.45 0.88 31.37
CA LEU A 2 16.29 0.86 29.92
C LEU A 2 14.83 1.15 29.58
N HIS A 3 14.43 2.40 29.59
CA HIS A 3 13.20 2.84 28.97
C HIS A 3 13.35 2.57 27.46
N ASN A 4 12.85 1.43 27.05
CA ASN A 4 12.56 1.17 25.64
C ASN A 4 11.63 2.28 25.14
N LYS A 5 12.20 3.37 24.62
CA LYS A 5 11.46 4.37 23.85
C LYS A 5 10.97 3.67 22.60
N VAL A 6 9.80 3.10 22.68
CA VAL A 6 9.14 2.51 21.52
C VAL A 6 8.92 3.64 20.54
N LYS A 7 9.72 3.67 19.47
CA LYS A 7 9.66 4.70 18.44
C LYS A 7 8.38 4.50 17.62
N GLU A 8 7.66 5.58 17.41
CA GLU A 8 6.57 5.62 16.43
C GLU A 8 7.14 5.30 15.05
N LYS A 9 6.42 4.47 14.30
CA LYS A 9 6.84 4.08 12.95
C LYS A 9 5.67 4.16 12.00
N VAL A 10 5.92 4.74 10.83
CA VAL A 10 4.96 4.81 9.74
C VAL A 10 5.56 4.13 8.52
N TYR A 11 4.79 3.22 7.94
CA TYR A 11 5.17 2.50 6.74
C TYR A 11 4.12 2.72 5.65
N ILE A 12 4.56 2.83 4.42
CA ILE A 12 3.70 2.68 3.26
C ILE A 12 3.94 1.27 2.73
N TYR A 13 2.89 0.47 2.70
CA TYR A 13 2.97 -0.95 2.43
C TYR A 13 2.04 -1.37 1.30
N LYS A 14 2.55 -2.19 0.38
CA LYS A 14 1.77 -2.90 -0.62
C LYS A 14 1.88 -4.39 -0.33
N PRO A 15 0.78 -5.07 0.05
CA PRO A 15 0.81 -6.50 0.35
C PRO A 15 1.25 -7.33 -0.85
N ASN A 16 2.01 -8.41 -0.62
CA ASN A 16 2.44 -9.31 -1.69
C ASN A 16 1.28 -10.02 -2.38
N THR A 17 0.12 -10.11 -1.73
CA THR A 17 -1.12 -10.66 -2.29
C THR A 17 -1.91 -9.65 -3.11
N SER A 18 -1.56 -8.36 -3.03
CA SER A 18 -2.16 -7.32 -3.86
C SER A 18 -1.66 -7.41 -5.30
N ARG A 19 -2.55 -7.17 -6.25
CA ARG A 19 -2.17 -7.14 -7.68
C ARG A 19 -1.20 -6.01 -7.96
N LEU A 20 -0.09 -6.30 -8.62
CA LEU A 20 0.93 -5.30 -8.94
C LEU A 20 0.40 -4.19 -9.86
N ALA A 21 -0.55 -4.53 -10.74
CA ALA A 21 -1.12 -3.59 -11.70
C ALA A 21 -2.09 -2.56 -11.09
N ASN A 22 -2.48 -2.70 -9.81
CA ASN A 22 -3.33 -1.71 -9.15
C ASN A 22 -2.51 -0.75 -8.28
N SER A 23 -3.09 0.42 -7.98
CA SER A 23 -2.48 1.47 -7.16
C SER A 23 -2.72 1.30 -5.65
N GLU A 24 -3.28 0.17 -5.21
CA GLU A 24 -3.59 -0.12 -3.81
C GLU A 24 -2.35 -0.04 -2.93
N ARG A 25 -2.42 0.76 -1.86
CA ARG A 25 -1.35 0.96 -0.87
C ARG A 25 -1.98 1.21 0.49
N TYR A 26 -1.26 0.83 1.54
CA TYR A 26 -1.71 0.99 2.93
C TYR A 26 -0.68 1.78 3.72
N ILE A 27 -1.18 2.66 4.58
CA ILE A 27 -0.36 3.33 5.59
C ILE A 27 -0.51 2.54 6.88
N VAL A 28 0.62 2.04 7.40
CA VAL A 28 0.67 1.27 8.65
C VAL A 28 1.39 2.10 9.69
N CYS A 29 0.67 2.51 10.73
CA CYS A 29 1.20 3.26 11.85
C CYS A 29 1.37 2.32 13.05
N ILE A 30 2.59 2.22 13.57
CA ILE A 30 2.90 1.40 14.76
C ILE A 30 3.20 2.34 15.92
N ASN A 31 2.63 2.03 17.10
CA ASN A 31 2.80 2.79 18.34
C ASN A 31 2.28 4.24 18.22
N TYR A 32 1.15 4.42 17.57
CA TYR A 32 0.50 5.72 17.49
C TYR A 32 0.16 6.26 18.88
N LYS A 33 0.67 7.43 19.21
CA LYS A 33 0.36 8.13 20.46
C LYS A 33 -0.90 8.96 20.27
N ASN A 34 -2.03 8.42 20.70
CA ASN A 34 -3.28 9.15 20.73
C ASN A 34 -3.28 10.13 21.91
N THR A 35 -2.71 11.31 21.75
CA THR A 35 -2.86 12.37 22.74
C THR A 35 -4.25 13.02 22.58
N ILE A 36 -4.88 13.37 23.71
CA ILE A 36 -6.20 14.05 23.72
C ILE A 36 -6.12 15.33 22.88
N GLN A 37 -4.99 16.03 22.92
CA GLN A 37 -4.74 17.24 22.17
C GLN A 37 -4.78 17.01 20.64
N ASN A 38 -4.04 16.02 20.14
CA ASN A 38 -4.00 15.67 18.71
C ASN A 38 -5.37 15.24 18.19
N ARG A 39 -6.11 14.47 19.00
CA ARG A 39 -7.47 14.05 18.67
C ARG A 39 -8.43 15.24 18.57
N ASN A 40 -8.37 16.17 19.52
CA ASN A 40 -9.23 17.34 19.52
C ASN A 40 -8.93 18.27 18.34
N GLU A 41 -7.67 18.46 17.98
CA GLU A 41 -7.27 19.23 16.80
C GLU A 41 -7.78 18.58 15.51
N PHE A 42 -7.62 17.27 15.36
CA PHE A 42 -8.12 16.54 14.21
C PHE A 42 -9.64 16.58 14.09
N CYS A 43 -10.37 16.40 15.19
CA CYS A 43 -11.84 16.48 15.23
C CYS A 43 -12.37 17.89 14.88
N LYS A 44 -11.62 18.95 15.11
CA LYS A 44 -11.99 20.31 14.69
C LYS A 44 -11.83 20.52 13.18
N VAL A 45 -10.93 19.80 12.55
CA VAL A 45 -10.62 19.96 11.12
C VAL A 45 -11.59 19.17 10.24
N ILE A 46 -12.04 17.99 10.69
CA ILE A 46 -12.92 17.09 9.92
C ILE A 46 -14.21 17.77 9.41
N PRO A 47 -15.01 18.46 10.24
CA PRO A 47 -16.24 19.12 9.77
C PRO A 47 -15.98 20.13 8.65
N ASN A 48 -14.86 20.87 8.74
CA ASN A 48 -14.46 21.83 7.73
C ASN A 48 -14.09 21.15 6.41
N ILE A 49 -13.41 20.00 6.47
CA ILE A 49 -13.07 19.20 5.28
C ILE A 49 -14.32 18.68 4.59
N LEU A 50 -15.28 18.17 5.36
CA LEU A 50 -16.53 17.62 4.83
C LEU A 50 -17.47 18.70 4.24
N SER A 51 -17.40 19.94 4.74
CA SER A 51 -18.18 21.07 4.22
C SER A 51 -17.56 21.72 2.99
N MET A 52 -16.26 21.53 2.74
CA MET A 52 -15.52 22.13 1.61
C MET A 52 -15.52 21.20 0.40
N SER A 53 -16.55 21.28 -0.45
CA SER A 53 -16.75 20.31 -1.51
C SER A 53 -15.76 20.37 -2.69
N TYR A 54 -15.06 21.51 -2.97
CA TYR A 54 -14.31 21.61 -4.24
C TYR A 54 -12.96 22.36 -4.24
N ASN A 55 -12.49 22.96 -3.13
CA ASN A 55 -11.28 23.76 -3.14
C ASN A 55 -10.33 23.55 -1.95
N LEU A 56 -10.21 22.32 -1.48
CA LEU A 56 -9.29 22.01 -0.39
C LEU A 56 -7.83 22.04 -0.87
N LYS A 57 -7.10 23.11 -0.59
CA LYS A 57 -5.68 23.25 -0.94
C LYS A 57 -4.75 22.61 0.10
N SER A 58 -5.10 22.65 1.38
CA SER A 58 -4.31 22.08 2.46
C SER A 58 -5.18 21.80 3.68
N ILE A 59 -4.94 20.66 4.32
CA ILE A 59 -5.58 20.28 5.60
C ILE A 59 -4.72 20.71 6.78
N LEU A 60 -3.41 20.70 6.61
CA LEU A 60 -2.45 21.03 7.65
C LEU A 60 -1.96 22.46 7.48
N LYS A 61 -1.90 23.21 8.59
CA LYS A 61 -1.33 24.56 8.66
C LYS A 61 0.19 24.57 8.86
N MET A 62 0.84 23.44 8.58
CA MET A 62 2.28 23.26 8.77
C MET A 62 2.93 22.85 7.45
N ASP A 63 4.16 23.26 7.27
CA ASP A 63 4.96 22.81 6.15
C ASP A 63 5.31 21.33 6.30
N ILE A 64 5.17 20.59 5.19
CA ILE A 64 5.54 19.18 5.17
C ILE A 64 7.07 19.10 5.13
N PRO A 65 7.72 18.38 6.07
CA PRO A 65 9.17 18.23 6.08
C PRO A 65 9.70 17.67 4.75
N LEU A 66 10.77 18.24 4.23
CA LEU A 66 11.36 17.85 2.94
C LEU A 66 11.68 16.34 2.88
N TYR A 67 12.21 15.77 3.96
CA TYR A 67 12.53 14.33 4.01
C TYR A 67 11.30 13.44 3.83
N PHE A 68 10.14 13.88 4.33
CA PHE A 68 8.88 13.16 4.15
C PHE A 68 8.45 13.18 2.69
N TYR A 69 8.57 14.34 2.06
CA TYR A 69 8.26 14.52 0.65
C TYR A 69 9.13 13.62 -0.23
N GLN A 70 10.44 13.65 -0.03
CA GLN A 70 11.40 12.80 -0.73
C GLN A 70 11.09 11.30 -0.54
N ARG A 71 10.68 10.90 0.67
CA ARG A 71 10.33 9.52 0.95
C ARG A 71 9.06 9.06 0.21
N ILE A 72 8.07 9.94 0.09
CA ILE A 72 6.88 9.67 -0.70
C ILE A 72 7.21 9.56 -2.20
N GLU A 73 8.04 10.45 -2.71
CA GLU A 73 8.49 10.41 -4.11
C GLU A 73 9.25 9.13 -4.44
N GLU A 74 10.19 8.73 -3.57
CA GLU A 74 10.94 7.47 -3.71
C GLU A 74 10.00 6.25 -3.77
N ILE A 75 9.07 6.15 -2.83
CA ILE A 75 8.10 5.05 -2.78
C ILE A 75 7.19 5.08 -4.02
N ASN A 76 6.77 6.26 -4.45
CA ASN A 76 5.96 6.42 -5.66
C ASN A 76 6.70 5.99 -6.91
N ALA A 77 7.98 6.33 -7.03
CA ALA A 77 8.81 5.91 -8.15
C ALA A 77 8.94 4.39 -8.22
N ILE A 78 9.28 3.74 -7.09
CA ILE A 78 9.44 2.28 -7.01
C ILE A 78 8.12 1.56 -7.33
N LEU A 79 7.04 1.91 -6.63
CA LEU A 79 5.75 1.23 -6.82
C LEU A 79 5.10 1.58 -8.15
N GLY A 80 5.31 2.78 -8.66
CA GLY A 80 4.85 3.20 -9.98
C GLY A 80 5.53 2.42 -11.11
N GLN A 81 6.85 2.23 -11.02
CA GLN A 81 7.60 1.42 -11.96
C GLN A 81 7.12 -0.04 -11.98
N GLN A 82 6.94 -0.65 -10.81
CA GLN A 82 6.40 -2.02 -10.70
C GLN A 82 5.00 -2.14 -11.31
N GLN A 83 4.15 -1.14 -11.10
CA GLN A 83 2.80 -1.09 -11.67
C GLN A 83 2.85 -0.98 -13.19
N LEU A 84 3.70 -0.13 -13.73
CA LEU A 84 3.88 0.06 -15.17
C LEU A 84 4.37 -1.23 -15.84
N GLU A 85 5.36 -1.90 -15.25
CA GLU A 85 5.88 -3.18 -15.74
C GLU A 85 4.79 -4.27 -15.74
N ALA A 86 3.98 -4.35 -14.68
CA ALA A 86 2.87 -5.30 -14.59
C ALA A 86 1.79 -5.03 -15.65
N ILE A 87 1.45 -3.77 -15.90
CA ILE A 87 0.48 -3.37 -16.93
C ILE A 87 1.04 -3.69 -18.32
N SER A 88 2.29 -3.33 -18.60
CA SER A 88 2.97 -3.60 -19.87
C SER A 88 3.02 -5.11 -20.16
N SER A 89 3.37 -5.92 -19.15
CA SER A 89 3.36 -7.38 -19.27
C SER A 89 1.96 -7.93 -19.56
N THR A 90 0.93 -7.37 -18.94
CA THR A 90 -0.45 -7.76 -19.17
C THR A 90 -0.89 -7.43 -20.60
N ILE A 91 -0.58 -6.23 -21.09
CA ILE A 91 -0.86 -5.82 -22.46
C ILE A 91 -0.16 -6.76 -23.44
N SER A 92 1.12 -7.05 -23.23
CA SER A 92 1.90 -7.98 -24.05
C SER A 92 1.25 -9.37 -24.12
N LEU A 93 0.75 -9.90 -23.00
CA LEU A 93 0.06 -11.20 -22.97
C LEU A 93 -1.26 -11.18 -23.75
N ILE A 94 -2.00 -10.08 -23.69
CA ILE A 94 -3.28 -9.92 -24.44
C ILE A 94 -3.00 -9.84 -25.93
N THR A 95 -1.97 -9.10 -26.34
CA THR A 95 -1.61 -8.88 -27.75
C THR A 95 -1.05 -10.16 -28.39
N HIS A 96 -0.24 -10.92 -27.63
CA HIS A 96 0.42 -12.13 -28.12
C HIS A 96 -0.24 -13.38 -27.57
N LYS A 97 -1.47 -13.71 -28.02
CA LYS A 97 -2.29 -14.84 -27.57
C LYS A 97 -1.61 -16.23 -27.66
N THR A 98 -0.49 -16.33 -28.36
CA THR A 98 0.27 -17.59 -28.56
C THR A 98 1.08 -18.02 -27.32
N GLN A 99 1.17 -17.22 -26.27
CA GLN A 99 1.98 -17.48 -25.09
C GLN A 99 1.21 -18.24 -23.98
N LYS A 100 0.58 -19.38 -24.36
CA LYS A 100 -0.17 -20.23 -23.41
C LYS A 100 0.67 -20.65 -22.21
N GLU A 101 1.93 -20.98 -22.45
CA GLU A 101 2.87 -21.40 -21.41
C GLU A 101 3.13 -20.30 -20.36
N LYS A 102 3.26 -19.04 -20.80
CA LYS A 102 3.39 -17.91 -19.85
C LYS A 102 2.15 -17.70 -18.99
N LEU A 103 0.95 -17.92 -19.54
CA LEU A 103 -0.30 -17.83 -18.78
C LEU A 103 -0.38 -18.92 -17.72
N VAL A 104 0.01 -20.16 -18.05
CA VAL A 104 0.06 -21.27 -17.09
C VAL A 104 1.03 -20.92 -15.96
N ASN A 105 2.26 -20.51 -16.29
CA ASN A 105 3.28 -20.15 -15.31
C ASN A 105 2.83 -18.99 -14.38
N LEU A 106 2.12 -17.98 -14.92
CA LEU A 106 1.57 -16.88 -14.12
C LEU A 106 0.48 -17.37 -13.16
N LYS A 107 -0.40 -18.27 -13.63
CA LYS A 107 -1.43 -18.89 -12.80
C LYS A 107 -0.81 -19.67 -11.66
N ASP A 108 0.15 -20.53 -11.97
CA ASP A 108 0.84 -21.36 -10.98
C ASP A 108 1.59 -20.51 -9.94
N ASN A 109 2.29 -19.46 -10.38
CA ASN A 109 2.95 -18.52 -9.48
C ASN A 109 1.96 -17.80 -8.54
N ASN A 110 0.78 -17.42 -9.04
CA ASN A 110 -0.24 -16.81 -8.20
C ASN A 110 -0.82 -17.79 -7.18
N ILE A 111 -1.07 -19.03 -7.58
CA ILE A 111 -1.51 -20.10 -6.69
C ILE A 111 -0.47 -20.33 -5.58
N GLN A 112 0.82 -20.44 -5.92
CA GLN A 112 1.89 -20.62 -4.93
C GLN A 112 2.02 -19.44 -3.96
N LYS A 113 1.84 -18.20 -4.43
CA LYS A 113 1.79 -17.03 -3.54
C LYS A 113 0.62 -17.11 -2.54
N CYS A 114 -0.56 -17.52 -3.00
CA CYS A 114 -1.71 -17.70 -2.13
C CYS A 114 -1.49 -18.81 -1.10
N ILE A 115 -0.96 -19.95 -1.51
CA ILE A 115 -0.61 -21.07 -0.61
C ILE A 115 0.39 -20.62 0.45
N THR A 116 1.47 -19.95 0.03
CA THR A 116 2.48 -19.40 0.94
C THR A 116 1.89 -18.44 1.96
N TRP A 117 0.98 -17.57 1.51
CA TRP A 117 0.30 -16.64 2.39
C TRP A 117 -0.62 -17.38 3.38
N CYS A 118 -1.42 -18.33 2.92
CA CYS A 118 -2.29 -19.14 3.78
C CYS A 118 -1.49 -19.88 4.85
N ASN A 119 -0.39 -20.52 4.47
CA ASN A 119 0.49 -21.23 5.39
C ASN A 119 1.11 -20.27 6.44
N LYS A 120 1.56 -19.10 6.01
CA LYS A 120 2.14 -18.09 6.90
C LYS A 120 1.16 -17.58 7.94
N HIS A 121 -0.12 -17.51 7.60
CA HIS A 121 -1.17 -16.95 8.45
C HIS A 121 -2.11 -18.00 9.04
N ASN A 122 -1.78 -19.30 8.91
CA ASN A 122 -2.57 -20.43 9.41
C ASN A 122 -4.01 -20.46 8.86
N PHE A 123 -4.22 -20.07 7.61
CA PHE A 123 -5.50 -20.23 6.94
C PHE A 123 -5.56 -21.56 6.19
N CYS A 124 -6.72 -22.22 6.31
CA CYS A 124 -6.99 -23.41 5.50
C CYS A 124 -7.26 -23.02 4.05
N TYR A 125 -6.83 -23.83 3.10
CA TYR A 125 -7.11 -23.69 1.68
C TYR A 125 -7.42 -25.04 1.05
N ASN A 126 -8.26 -25.03 0.01
CA ASN A 126 -8.55 -26.23 -0.75
C ASN A 126 -7.34 -26.60 -1.62
N LYS A 127 -6.91 -27.87 -1.54
CA LYS A 127 -5.91 -28.38 -2.49
C LYS A 127 -6.55 -28.36 -3.88
N ILE A 128 -5.96 -27.58 -4.78
CA ILE A 128 -6.37 -27.59 -6.18
C ILE A 128 -5.79 -28.87 -6.77
N THR A 129 -6.64 -29.85 -7.00
CA THR A 129 -6.32 -31.09 -7.72
C THR A 129 -6.30 -30.83 -9.21
#